data_48e0fa292433e3767bede2517ee718c6
#
_entry.id   48e0fa292433e3767bede2517ee718c6
#
_cell.length_a   1.000
_cell.length_b   1.000
_cell.length_c   1.000
_cell.angle_alpha   90.00
_cell.angle_beta   90.00
_cell.angle_gamma   90.00
#
_symmetry.space_group_name_H-M   'P 1'
#
loop_
_entity.id
_entity.type
_entity.pdbx_description
1 polymer ?
#
loop_
_entity_poly.entity_id
_entity_poly.type
_entity_poly.pdbx_seq_one_letter_code
_entity_poly.pdbx_strand_id
1 'polypeptide(L)'
;RARISLYGDFLYPLAKDSTLEQYYQEQPEGSFCEELKECRTKIWEALNHFHMKLLCLSPAEFIHYGTTRELLNLLTEEISDYEYLDWKPLVFTNRTENEKSLPIAAHNALISEETVVEEGCYVENSWLKGKTILHKGAVELIIELFITKYQI
;
A
#
# COMPACT_ATOMS: atom_id res chain seq x y z
N ARG A 1 -5.20 -5.09 26.95
CA ARG A 1 -4.85 -3.73 26.50
C ARG A 1 -5.89 -3.26 25.51
N ALA A 2 -6.45 -2.07 25.74
CA ALA A 2 -7.32 -1.44 24.76
C ALA A 2 -6.55 -1.14 23.45
N ARG A 3 -7.17 -1.37 22.29
CA ARG A 3 -6.72 -0.83 21.01
C ARG A 3 -7.50 0.43 20.73
N ILE A 4 -6.79 1.48 20.41
CA ILE A 4 -7.35 2.79 20.08
C ILE A 4 -7.10 3.06 18.62
N SER A 5 -8.15 3.41 17.90
CA SER A 5 -8.14 3.72 16.48
C SER A 5 -8.10 5.23 16.25
N LEU A 6 -7.30 5.67 15.29
CA LEU A 6 -7.32 7.05 14.86
C LEU A 6 -8.69 7.44 14.28
N TYR A 7 -9.25 6.60 13.43
CA TYR A 7 -10.51 6.89 12.75
C TYR A 7 -11.72 6.68 13.65
N GLY A 8 -11.80 5.55 14.36
CA GLY A 8 -12.93 5.20 15.19
C GLY A 8 -12.96 5.94 16.51
N ASP A 9 -11.80 6.17 17.13
CA ASP A 9 -11.77 6.72 18.49
C ASP A 9 -11.46 8.21 18.54
N PHE A 10 -10.51 8.72 17.72
CA PHE A 10 -10.16 10.14 17.77
C PHE A 10 -11.06 11.03 16.90
N LEU A 11 -11.59 10.52 15.77
CA LEU A 11 -12.45 11.34 14.92
C LEU A 11 -13.91 11.39 15.38
N TYR A 12 -14.37 10.35 16.08
CA TYR A 12 -15.77 10.26 16.51
C TYR A 12 -16.23 11.44 17.39
N PRO A 13 -15.50 11.84 18.45
CA PRO A 13 -15.88 12.98 19.27
C PRO A 13 -15.92 14.33 18.54
N LEU A 14 -15.25 14.44 17.39
CA LEU A 14 -15.20 15.65 16.57
C LEU A 14 -16.45 15.82 15.67
N ALA A 15 -17.27 14.80 15.57
CA ALA A 15 -18.52 14.86 14.80
C ALA A 15 -19.58 15.64 15.58
N LYS A 16 -20.21 16.62 14.92
CA LYS A 16 -21.16 17.54 15.54
C LYS A 16 -22.35 16.85 16.22
N ASP A 17 -22.79 15.73 15.65
CA ASP A 17 -23.99 15.01 16.09
C ASP A 17 -23.65 13.76 16.93
N SER A 18 -22.40 13.58 17.35
CA SER A 18 -21.97 12.49 18.19
C SER A 18 -22.38 12.69 19.65
N THR A 19 -22.63 11.57 20.33
CA THR A 19 -22.85 11.53 21.78
C THR A 19 -21.91 10.54 22.46
N LEU A 20 -21.63 10.77 23.75
CA LEU A 20 -20.75 9.88 24.51
C LEU A 20 -21.31 8.46 24.61
N GLU A 21 -22.64 8.32 24.74
CA GLU A 21 -23.34 7.05 24.81
C GLU A 21 -23.18 6.24 23.53
N GLN A 22 -23.36 6.88 22.39
CA GLN A 22 -23.13 6.26 21.07
C GLN A 22 -21.66 5.89 20.89
N TYR A 23 -20.75 6.78 21.30
CA TYR A 23 -19.32 6.53 21.20
C TYR A 23 -18.87 5.30 21.98
N TYR A 24 -19.44 5.03 23.15
CA TYR A 24 -19.17 3.80 23.89
C TYR A 24 -19.63 2.54 23.15
N GLN A 25 -20.61 2.64 22.29
CA GLN A 25 -21.18 1.52 21.54
C GLN A 25 -20.51 1.29 20.18
N GLU A 26 -19.71 2.25 19.71
CA GLU A 26 -19.01 2.11 18.44
C GLU A 26 -18.09 0.88 18.43
N GLN A 27 -18.11 0.17 17.31
CA GLN A 27 -17.30 -1.04 17.11
C GLN A 27 -15.81 -0.73 17.27
N PRO A 28 -15.11 -1.33 18.24
CA PRO A 28 -13.67 -1.11 18.39
C PRO A 28 -12.87 -1.94 17.36
N GLU A 29 -11.63 -1.54 17.12
CA GLU A 29 -10.68 -2.37 16.38
C GLU A 29 -10.25 -3.63 17.11
N GLY A 30 -10.47 -3.69 18.42
CA GLY A 30 -10.21 -4.83 19.29
C GLY A 30 -11.48 -5.33 19.94
N SER A 31 -11.38 -5.69 21.20
CA SER A 31 -12.51 -6.12 22.02
C SER A 31 -12.98 -5.01 22.95
N PHE A 32 -14.28 -4.99 23.25
CA PHE A 32 -14.81 -4.14 24.32
C PHE A 32 -14.20 -4.53 25.67
N CYS A 33 -13.70 -3.54 26.40
CA CYS A 33 -13.19 -3.70 27.75
C CYS A 33 -13.31 -2.38 28.52
N GLU A 34 -13.20 -2.44 29.85
CA GLU A 34 -13.28 -1.25 30.70
C GLU A 34 -12.16 -0.24 30.39
N GLU A 35 -10.96 -0.71 30.08
CA GLU A 35 -9.84 0.16 29.69
C GLU A 35 -10.17 0.96 28.43
N LEU A 36 -10.88 0.37 27.45
CA LEU A 36 -11.33 1.08 26.24
C LEU A 36 -12.33 2.17 26.59
N LYS A 37 -13.29 1.87 27.46
CA LYS A 37 -14.28 2.84 27.92
C LYS A 37 -13.65 4.03 28.65
N GLU A 38 -12.69 3.76 29.54
CA GLU A 38 -11.92 4.80 30.19
C GLU A 38 -11.12 5.68 29.19
N CYS A 39 -10.48 5.05 28.21
CA CYS A 39 -9.76 5.75 27.17
C CYS A 39 -10.72 6.63 26.35
N ARG A 40 -11.85 6.08 25.92
CA ARG A 40 -12.88 6.82 25.18
C ARG A 40 -13.44 8.00 25.97
N THR A 41 -13.64 7.85 27.28
CA THR A 41 -14.05 8.97 28.14
C THR A 41 -13.04 10.12 28.09
N LYS A 42 -11.76 9.81 28.25
CA LYS A 42 -10.69 10.83 28.22
C LYS A 42 -10.56 11.49 26.83
N ILE A 43 -10.67 10.71 25.77
CA ILE A 43 -10.64 11.22 24.39
C ILE A 43 -11.84 12.13 24.14
N TRP A 44 -13.01 11.72 24.59
CA TRP A 44 -14.23 12.53 24.49
C TRP A 44 -14.10 13.87 25.24
N GLU A 45 -13.69 13.85 26.50
CA GLU A 45 -13.48 15.05 27.30
C GLU A 45 -12.49 16.01 26.65
N ALA A 46 -11.44 15.47 26.01
CA ALA A 46 -10.42 16.27 25.34
C ALA A 46 -10.87 16.86 23.98
N LEU A 47 -11.74 16.17 23.24
CA LEU A 47 -11.99 16.47 21.83
C LEU A 47 -13.40 16.94 21.49
N ASN A 48 -14.43 16.65 22.29
CA ASN A 48 -15.85 16.91 21.96
C ASN A 48 -16.20 18.39 21.75
N HIS A 49 -15.36 19.30 22.21
CA HIS A 49 -15.54 20.74 22.06
C HIS A 49 -14.93 21.31 20.75
N PHE A 50 -14.16 20.48 20.03
CA PHE A 50 -13.69 20.80 18.70
C PHE A 50 -14.66 20.25 17.66
N HIS A 51 -14.86 20.99 16.57
CA HIS A 51 -15.72 20.55 15.47
C HIS A 51 -14.90 20.35 14.20
N MET A 52 -14.95 19.15 13.65
CA MET A 52 -14.33 18.83 12.37
C MET A 52 -15.11 19.49 11.23
N LYS A 53 -14.39 20.10 10.29
CA LYS A 53 -14.95 20.53 9.02
C LYS A 53 -14.64 19.49 7.96
N LEU A 54 -15.68 19.02 7.29
CA LEU A 54 -15.52 18.12 6.15
C LEU A 54 -15.31 18.95 4.89
N LEU A 55 -14.27 18.62 4.13
CA LEU A 55 -14.06 19.09 2.77
C LEU A 55 -14.47 17.99 1.81
N CYS A 56 -15.49 18.24 1.02
CA CYS A 56 -15.90 17.31 -0.03
C CYS A 56 -15.14 17.66 -1.31
N LEU A 57 -14.31 16.74 -1.77
CA LEU A 57 -13.63 16.83 -3.06
C LEU A 57 -14.44 16.01 -4.07
N SER A 58 -14.81 16.65 -5.20
CA SER A 58 -15.57 16.00 -6.26
C SER A 58 -15.27 16.65 -7.61
N PRO A 59 -14.89 15.89 -8.63
CA PRO A 59 -14.63 14.45 -8.62
C PRO A 59 -13.34 14.12 -7.85
N ALA A 60 -13.32 13.01 -7.17
CA ALA A 60 -12.12 12.52 -6.47
C ALA A 60 -12.15 10.99 -6.40
N GLU A 61 -10.97 10.41 -6.40
CA GLU A 61 -10.77 9.00 -6.16
C GLU A 61 -9.83 8.79 -4.98
N PHE A 62 -10.01 7.70 -4.28
CA PHE A 62 -9.21 7.35 -3.12
C PHE A 62 -8.55 6.00 -3.34
N ILE A 63 -7.22 5.99 -3.37
CA ILE A 63 -6.44 4.76 -3.48
C ILE A 63 -5.83 4.48 -2.11
N HIS A 64 -6.16 3.31 -1.56
CA HIS A 64 -5.69 2.90 -0.25
C HIS A 64 -4.47 1.97 -0.36
N TYR A 65 -3.38 2.35 0.29
CA TYR A 65 -2.18 1.52 0.43
C TYR A 65 -2.03 1.09 1.89
N GLY A 66 -2.83 0.14 2.33
CA GLY A 66 -2.77 -0.38 3.69
C GLY A 66 -1.63 -1.36 3.92
N THR A 67 -1.19 -2.03 2.85
CA THR A 67 -0.13 -3.03 2.90
C THR A 67 0.79 -2.93 1.68
N THR A 68 2.03 -3.41 1.83
CA THR A 68 2.99 -3.51 0.71
C THR A 68 2.44 -4.39 -0.42
N ARG A 69 1.63 -5.39 -0.09
CA ARG A 69 1.01 -6.28 -1.08
C ARG A 69 -0.01 -5.55 -1.96
N GLU A 70 -0.82 -4.68 -1.38
CA GLU A 70 -1.78 -3.85 -2.15
C GLU A 70 -1.05 -2.92 -3.10
N LEU A 71 0.04 -2.29 -2.66
CA LEU A 71 0.87 -1.49 -3.54
C LEU A 71 1.47 -2.33 -4.68
N LEU A 72 1.97 -3.53 -4.39
CA LEU A 72 2.54 -4.41 -5.40
C LEU A 72 1.47 -4.82 -6.43
N ASN A 73 0.29 -5.24 -5.99
CA ASN A 73 -0.81 -5.59 -6.87
C ASN A 73 -1.22 -4.42 -7.77
N LEU A 74 -1.31 -3.21 -7.22
CA LEU A 74 -1.61 -2.02 -8.01
C LEU A 74 -0.59 -1.81 -9.13
N LEU A 75 0.70 -1.93 -8.84
CA LEU A 75 1.77 -1.66 -9.79
C LEU A 75 1.92 -2.76 -10.86
N THR A 76 1.54 -4.01 -10.56
CA THR A 76 1.77 -5.16 -11.44
C THR A 76 0.52 -5.68 -12.12
N GLU A 77 -0.65 -5.59 -11.50
CA GLU A 77 -1.88 -6.21 -11.98
C GLU A 77 -3.01 -5.20 -12.23
N GLU A 78 -3.15 -4.19 -11.37
CA GLU A 78 -4.30 -3.28 -11.35
C GLU A 78 -4.02 -1.89 -11.93
N ILE A 79 -2.81 -1.65 -12.42
CA ILE A 79 -2.38 -0.33 -12.88
C ILE A 79 -3.27 0.24 -14.00
N SER A 80 -3.85 -0.64 -14.83
CA SER A 80 -4.77 -0.25 -15.91
C SER A 80 -6.10 0.29 -15.40
N ASP A 81 -6.50 -0.03 -14.17
CA ASP A 81 -7.75 0.44 -13.58
C ASP A 81 -7.66 1.90 -13.16
N TYR A 82 -6.44 2.45 -13.14
CA TYR A 82 -6.12 3.80 -12.72
C TYR A 82 -5.48 4.63 -13.85
N GLU A 83 -6.01 4.52 -15.06
CA GLU A 83 -5.50 5.23 -16.27
C GLU A 83 -5.33 6.74 -16.05
N TYR A 84 -6.17 7.36 -15.22
CA TYR A 84 -6.10 8.79 -14.91
C TYR A 84 -4.82 9.21 -14.17
N LEU A 85 -4.08 8.26 -13.55
CA LEU A 85 -2.77 8.53 -12.93
C LEU A 85 -1.63 8.58 -13.95
N ASP A 86 -1.87 8.14 -15.20
CA ASP A 86 -0.85 7.97 -16.25
C ASP A 86 0.37 7.12 -15.79
N TRP A 87 0.13 6.22 -14.87
CA TRP A 87 1.15 5.28 -14.41
C TRP A 87 1.34 4.16 -15.40
N LYS A 88 2.57 3.72 -15.55
CA LYS A 88 2.94 2.65 -16.50
C LYS A 88 3.74 1.57 -15.76
N PRO A 89 3.46 0.29 -16.05
CA PRO A 89 4.21 -0.80 -15.43
C PRO A 89 5.68 -0.83 -15.89
N LEU A 90 5.97 -0.36 -17.09
CA LEU A 90 7.30 -0.36 -17.68
C LEU A 90 7.76 1.07 -17.96
N VAL A 91 8.76 1.56 -17.21
CA VAL A 91 9.31 2.90 -17.34
C VAL A 91 10.83 2.86 -17.29
N PHE A 92 11.50 3.41 -18.31
CA PHE A 92 12.97 3.40 -18.44
C PHE A 92 13.57 2.00 -18.25
N THR A 93 13.03 1.02 -18.98
CA THR A 93 13.48 -0.38 -18.95
C THR A 93 13.70 -0.89 -20.37
N ASN A 94 14.50 -1.97 -20.49
CA ASN A 94 14.67 -2.69 -21.75
C ASN A 94 13.57 -3.73 -22.00
N ARG A 95 12.59 -3.86 -21.11
CA ARG A 95 11.41 -4.72 -21.29
C ARG A 95 10.34 -4.00 -22.08
N THR A 96 9.56 -4.76 -22.83
CA THR A 96 8.48 -4.25 -23.68
C THR A 96 7.19 -4.99 -23.40
N GLU A 97 6.06 -4.31 -23.57
CA GLU A 97 4.71 -4.89 -23.38
C GLU A 97 4.40 -6.07 -24.32
N ASN A 98 5.14 -6.19 -25.44
CA ASN A 98 4.96 -7.27 -26.42
C ASN A 98 5.65 -8.59 -26.03
N GLU A 99 6.53 -8.56 -25.05
CA GLU A 99 7.01 -9.80 -24.45
C GLU A 99 5.80 -10.45 -23.77
N LYS A 100 5.41 -11.65 -24.23
CA LYS A 100 4.33 -12.48 -23.63
C LYS A 100 4.67 -12.91 -22.19
N SER A 101 5.26 -12.04 -21.46
CA SER A 101 5.68 -12.22 -20.10
C SER A 101 4.61 -11.63 -19.18
N LEU A 102 4.31 -12.38 -18.24
CA LEU A 102 3.57 -12.21 -16.99
C LEU A 102 3.55 -10.75 -16.51
N PRO A 103 2.48 -10.30 -15.84
CA PRO A 103 2.39 -8.95 -15.33
C PRO A 103 3.55 -8.66 -14.37
N ILE A 104 4.46 -7.81 -14.83
CA ILE A 104 5.59 -7.30 -14.05
C ILE A 104 5.60 -5.77 -14.14
N ALA A 105 6.13 -5.13 -13.11
CA ALA A 105 6.46 -3.71 -13.19
C ALA A 105 7.99 -3.52 -13.09
N ALA A 106 8.53 -2.69 -13.98
CA ALA A 106 9.96 -2.40 -14.04
C ALA A 106 10.18 -0.91 -14.27
N HIS A 107 10.79 -0.24 -13.30
CA HIS A 107 11.04 1.18 -13.31
C HIS A 107 12.54 1.46 -13.18
N ASN A 108 13.10 2.17 -14.16
CA ASN A 108 14.55 2.44 -14.23
C ASN A 108 15.38 1.15 -14.02
N ALA A 109 15.02 0.10 -14.75
CA ALA A 109 15.59 -1.24 -14.58
C ALA A 109 16.06 -1.83 -15.89
N LEU A 110 17.24 -2.43 -15.87
CA LEU A 110 17.78 -3.23 -16.97
C LEU A 110 17.79 -4.70 -16.58
N ILE A 111 17.12 -5.53 -17.36
CA ILE A 111 16.93 -6.95 -17.06
C ILE A 111 17.52 -7.77 -18.20
N SER A 112 18.52 -8.60 -17.91
CA SER A 112 19.15 -9.47 -18.90
C SER A 112 18.13 -10.41 -19.53
N GLU A 113 18.32 -10.76 -20.81
CA GLU A 113 17.51 -11.76 -21.51
C GLU A 113 17.58 -13.16 -20.88
N GLU A 114 18.67 -13.45 -20.18
CA GLU A 114 18.86 -14.71 -19.44
C GLU A 114 18.14 -14.71 -18.09
N THR A 115 17.62 -13.59 -17.62
CA THR A 115 16.88 -13.46 -16.37
C THR A 115 15.45 -13.95 -16.54
N VAL A 116 15.03 -14.88 -15.69
CA VAL A 116 13.64 -15.32 -15.61
C VAL A 116 12.93 -14.48 -14.55
N VAL A 117 11.85 -13.81 -14.96
CA VAL A 117 11.01 -13.03 -14.04
C VAL A 117 9.62 -13.64 -14.04
N GLU A 118 9.17 -14.09 -12.88
CA GLU A 118 7.82 -14.64 -12.71
C GLU A 118 6.79 -13.52 -12.50
N GLU A 119 5.50 -13.85 -12.53
CA GLU A 119 4.40 -12.89 -12.45
C GLU A 119 4.37 -12.10 -11.14
N GLY A 120 3.88 -10.86 -11.19
CA GLY A 120 3.71 -10.00 -10.02
C GLY A 120 5.02 -9.49 -9.43
N CYS A 121 6.13 -9.53 -10.18
CA CYS A 121 7.40 -8.97 -9.73
C CYS A 121 7.47 -7.47 -9.95
N TYR A 122 8.09 -6.76 -9.03
CA TYR A 122 8.44 -5.35 -9.13
C TYR A 122 9.95 -5.15 -9.07
N VAL A 123 10.51 -4.46 -10.07
CA VAL A 123 11.95 -4.19 -10.18
C VAL A 123 12.18 -2.69 -10.34
N GLU A 124 12.93 -2.09 -9.43
CA GLU A 124 13.20 -0.66 -9.48
C GLU A 124 14.69 -0.35 -9.27
N ASN A 125 15.19 0.65 -10.02
CA ASN A 125 16.56 1.15 -9.92
C ASN A 125 17.62 0.04 -9.91
N SER A 126 17.42 -1.00 -10.74
CA SER A 126 18.19 -2.23 -10.65
C SER A 126 18.76 -2.65 -12.00
N TRP A 127 19.89 -3.34 -11.97
CA TRP A 127 20.48 -3.99 -13.13
C TRP A 127 20.69 -5.48 -12.87
N LEU A 128 19.79 -6.30 -13.42
CA LEU A 128 19.82 -7.75 -13.29
C LEU A 128 20.64 -8.31 -14.45
N LYS A 129 21.82 -8.83 -14.13
CA LYS A 129 22.78 -9.40 -15.12
C LYS A 129 22.83 -10.92 -15.02
N GLY A 130 22.94 -11.58 -16.20
CA GLY A 130 23.11 -13.04 -16.28
C GLY A 130 21.86 -13.82 -15.90
N LYS A 131 22.06 -15.07 -15.46
CA LYS A 131 20.97 -16.00 -15.13
C LYS A 131 20.45 -15.76 -13.71
N THR A 132 19.53 -14.84 -13.59
CA THR A 132 18.81 -14.56 -12.34
C THR A 132 17.38 -15.12 -12.45
N ILE A 133 16.80 -15.56 -11.34
CA ILE A 133 15.39 -15.94 -11.28
C ILE A 133 14.72 -15.10 -10.20
N LEU A 134 13.75 -14.29 -10.60
CA LEU A 134 12.85 -13.60 -9.67
C LEU A 134 11.57 -14.41 -9.56
N HIS A 135 11.33 -14.96 -8.39
CA HIS A 135 10.14 -15.74 -8.13
C HIS A 135 8.91 -14.84 -7.95
N LYS A 136 7.73 -15.40 -8.17
CA LYS A 136 6.44 -14.74 -8.08
C LYS A 136 6.32 -13.78 -6.89
N GLY A 137 5.98 -12.53 -7.19
CA GLY A 137 5.79 -11.48 -6.19
C GLY A 137 7.09 -10.93 -5.58
N ALA A 138 8.25 -11.21 -6.19
CA ALA A 138 9.51 -10.64 -5.74
C ALA A 138 9.55 -9.12 -5.95
N VAL A 139 10.16 -8.42 -4.99
CA VAL A 139 10.40 -6.97 -5.05
C VAL A 139 11.89 -6.72 -4.96
N GLU A 140 12.47 -6.15 -6.01
CA GLU A 140 13.88 -5.82 -6.10
C GLU A 140 14.07 -4.32 -6.21
N LEU A 141 14.76 -3.73 -5.25
CA LEU A 141 15.00 -2.30 -5.15
C LEU A 141 16.51 -2.01 -5.02
N ILE A 142 17.06 -1.23 -5.94
CA ILE A 142 18.44 -0.72 -5.87
C ILE A 142 19.48 -1.85 -5.78
N ILE A 143 19.49 -2.74 -6.79
CA ILE A 143 20.47 -3.84 -6.83
C ILE A 143 21.23 -3.87 -8.16
N GLU A 144 22.54 -4.01 -8.07
CA GLU A 144 23.39 -4.48 -9.16
C GLU A 144 23.78 -5.93 -8.87
N LEU A 145 23.06 -6.89 -9.46
CA LEU A 145 23.30 -8.30 -9.22
C LEU A 145 24.21 -8.87 -10.30
N PHE A 146 25.45 -9.22 -9.91
CA PHE A 146 26.37 -10.00 -10.72
C PHE A 146 26.33 -11.45 -10.27
N ILE A 147 25.69 -12.32 -11.04
CA ILE A 147 25.88 -13.76 -10.82
C ILE A 147 27.00 -14.23 -11.75
N THR A 148 28.20 -14.23 -11.25
CA THR A 148 29.31 -14.98 -11.85
C THR A 148 29.20 -16.43 -11.37
N LYS A 149 28.97 -17.38 -12.29
CA LYS A 149 29.15 -18.79 -12.02
C LYS A 149 30.66 -19.02 -11.70
N TYR A 150 31.00 -19.21 -10.45
CA TYR A 150 32.20 -19.95 -10.12
C TYR A 150 31.87 -21.43 -10.30
N GLN A 151 32.38 -22.03 -11.39
CA GLN A 151 32.58 -23.49 -11.43
C GLN A 151 33.82 -23.77 -10.57
N ILE A 152 33.60 -24.51 -9.49
CA ILE A 152 34.66 -25.25 -8.79
C ILE A 152 34.75 -26.64 -9.44
#